data_31fe9e40d059b5880c656bce0cc8d23b
#
_entry.id   31fe9e40d059b5880c656bce0cc8d23b
#
_cell.length_a   1.000
_cell.length_b   1.000
_cell.length_c   1.000
_cell.angle_alpha   90.00
_cell.angle_beta   90.00
_cell.angle_gamma   90.00
#
_symmetry.space_group_name_H-M   'P 1'
#
loop_
_entity.id
_entity.type
_entity.pdbx_description
1 polymer ?
#
loop_
_entity_poly.entity_id
_entity_poly.type
_entity_poly.pdbx_seq_one_letter_code
_entity_poly.pdbx_strand_id
1 'polypeptide(L)'
;INFAGGSGGDPDRSPGQPCGPQQIGQYWGKLAAGAKAPMLWLYWENDRYWGADTPKDWRKAWAEGGGQVDFHQLPPSGKDGHLGFGQDMDHWAPLAEAYLAKLGFTVSGMPLRPAATGFAPVDDLVKLPYVSAANKDSQYRRFLQGSKPRAFAINERGGYGWATGDWAIGRALGNCERTGRRCRLCAVDDDVVWSAP
;
A
#
# COMPACT_ATOMS: atom_id res chain seq x y z
N ILE A 1 -14.68 -0.82 -3.02
CA ILE A 1 -13.55 -1.64 -2.50
C ILE A 1 -13.55 -1.50 -0.98
N ASN A 2 -13.34 -2.59 -0.26
CA ASN A 2 -13.21 -2.64 1.18
C ASN A 2 -11.78 -3.04 1.55
N PHE A 3 -11.07 -2.17 2.26
CA PHE A 3 -9.73 -2.42 2.80
C PHE A 3 -9.85 -2.64 4.30
N ALA A 4 -9.77 -3.89 4.73
CA ALA A 4 -9.82 -4.32 6.13
C ALA A 4 -10.96 -3.67 6.94
N GLY A 5 -12.08 -3.39 6.30
CA GLY A 5 -13.23 -2.76 6.95
C GLY A 5 -13.98 -3.72 7.87
N GLY A 6 -14.40 -3.22 9.01
CA GLY A 6 -15.13 -3.99 10.02
C GLY A 6 -15.52 -3.13 11.22
N SER A 7 -15.86 -3.76 12.32
CA SER A 7 -16.24 -3.09 13.57
C SER A 7 -15.91 -3.96 14.79
N GLY A 8 -15.70 -3.33 15.94
CA GLY A 8 -15.52 -4.03 17.21
C GLY A 8 -14.11 -4.58 17.48
N GLY A 9 -13.12 -4.25 16.67
CA GLY A 9 -11.73 -4.64 16.89
C GLY A 9 -11.04 -3.74 17.93
N ASP A 10 -10.20 -4.37 18.77
CA ASP A 10 -9.30 -3.68 19.72
C ASP A 10 -7.92 -4.35 19.61
N PRO A 11 -6.99 -3.76 18.83
CA PRO A 11 -5.70 -4.39 18.55
C PRO A 11 -4.77 -4.46 19.77
N ASP A 12 -5.06 -3.71 20.83
CA ASP A 12 -4.22 -3.67 22.01
C ASP A 12 -4.71 -4.62 23.10
N ARG A 13 -6.03 -4.74 23.30
CA ARG A 13 -6.64 -5.59 24.32
C ARG A 13 -6.94 -7.00 23.83
N SER A 14 -7.36 -7.13 22.58
CA SER A 14 -7.82 -8.40 21.99
C SER A 14 -7.36 -8.54 20.54
N PRO A 15 -6.05 -8.57 20.27
CA PRO A 15 -5.54 -8.59 18.91
C PRO A 15 -6.10 -9.77 18.10
N GLY A 16 -6.70 -9.45 16.95
CA GLY A 16 -7.30 -10.42 16.04
C GLY A 16 -8.64 -11.01 16.50
N GLN A 17 -9.21 -10.50 17.59
CA GLN A 17 -10.46 -11.02 18.18
C GLN A 17 -11.47 -9.89 18.38
N PRO A 18 -12.23 -9.50 17.33
CA PRO A 18 -13.21 -8.44 17.46
C PRO A 18 -14.39 -8.83 18.38
N CYS A 19 -14.99 -7.84 19.02
CA CYS A 19 -16.22 -8.05 19.78
C CYS A 19 -17.38 -8.41 18.84
N GLY A 20 -18.12 -9.48 19.19
CA GLY A 20 -19.34 -9.85 18.47
C GLY A 20 -19.17 -10.14 16.97
N PRO A 21 -18.17 -10.95 16.54
CA PRO A 21 -17.91 -11.18 15.12
C PRO A 21 -19.10 -11.82 14.40
N GLN A 22 -19.89 -12.64 15.09
CA GLN A 22 -21.09 -13.28 14.53
C GLN A 22 -22.20 -12.26 14.25
N GLN A 23 -22.42 -11.30 15.17
CA GLN A 23 -23.41 -10.23 15.00
C GLN A 23 -23.05 -9.32 13.83
N ILE A 24 -21.76 -9.04 13.67
CA ILE A 24 -21.25 -8.27 12.53
C ILE A 24 -21.42 -9.05 11.23
N GLY A 25 -21.15 -10.36 11.23
CA GLY A 25 -21.43 -11.24 10.10
C GLY A 25 -22.91 -11.23 9.70
N GLN A 26 -23.83 -11.34 10.65
CA GLN A 26 -25.26 -11.22 10.40
C GLN A 26 -25.66 -9.86 9.80
N TYR A 27 -25.03 -8.79 10.28
CA TYR A 27 -25.24 -7.44 9.73
C TYR A 27 -24.76 -7.34 8.29
N TRP A 28 -23.58 -7.87 7.97
CA TRP A 28 -23.07 -7.96 6.60
C TRP A 28 -24.02 -8.74 5.69
N GLY A 29 -24.54 -9.88 6.16
CA GLY A 29 -25.52 -10.68 5.41
C GLY A 29 -26.81 -9.90 5.10
N LYS A 30 -27.31 -9.12 6.07
CA LYS A 30 -28.49 -8.26 5.85
C LYS A 30 -28.23 -7.15 4.85
N LEU A 31 -27.05 -6.52 4.90
CA LEU A 31 -26.67 -5.48 3.94
C LEU A 31 -26.52 -6.03 2.53
N ALA A 32 -26.02 -7.26 2.41
CA ALA A 32 -25.80 -7.94 1.14
C ALA A 32 -27.09 -8.11 0.34
N ALA A 33 -28.22 -8.36 0.99
CA ALA A 33 -29.53 -8.53 0.35
C ALA A 33 -29.97 -7.29 -0.47
N GLY A 34 -29.50 -6.11 -0.09
CA GLY A 34 -29.76 -4.84 -0.82
C GLY A 34 -28.61 -4.39 -1.73
N ALA A 35 -27.49 -5.08 -1.71
CA ALA A 35 -26.30 -4.67 -2.44
C ALA A 35 -26.41 -5.01 -3.93
N LYS A 36 -26.40 -3.99 -4.79
CA LYS A 36 -26.47 -4.16 -6.26
C LYS A 36 -25.08 -4.14 -6.91
N ALA A 37 -24.10 -3.51 -6.27
CA ALA A 37 -22.75 -3.44 -6.78
C ALA A 37 -21.88 -4.58 -6.24
N PRO A 38 -21.08 -5.24 -7.07
CA PRO A 38 -20.09 -6.20 -6.59
C PRO A 38 -19.04 -5.49 -5.74
N MET A 39 -18.43 -6.20 -4.81
CA MET A 39 -17.39 -5.68 -3.92
C MET A 39 -16.06 -6.40 -4.13
N LEU A 40 -14.97 -5.67 -3.92
CA LEU A 40 -13.64 -6.23 -3.70
C LEU A 40 -13.31 -6.07 -2.22
N TRP A 41 -12.93 -7.15 -1.55
CA TRP A 41 -12.51 -7.16 -0.15
C TRP A 41 -11.06 -7.60 -0.03
N LEU A 42 -10.26 -6.78 0.62
CA LEU A 42 -8.83 -6.98 0.82
C LEU A 42 -8.54 -6.96 2.32
N TYR A 43 -8.05 -8.09 2.84
CA TYR A 43 -7.70 -8.27 4.25
C TYR A 43 -6.32 -8.91 4.34
N TRP A 44 -5.61 -8.69 5.43
CA TRP A 44 -4.28 -9.24 5.66
C TRP A 44 -4.29 -10.29 6.76
N GLU A 45 -3.46 -11.32 6.64
CA GLU A 45 -3.43 -12.44 7.59
C GLU A 45 -3.06 -12.01 9.01
N ASN A 46 -2.22 -10.98 9.16
CA ASN A 46 -1.78 -10.46 10.45
C ASN A 46 -2.55 -9.20 10.90
N ASP A 47 -3.79 -9.02 10.42
CA ASP A 47 -4.65 -7.93 10.88
C ASP A 47 -4.94 -8.07 12.39
N ARG A 48 -4.52 -7.10 13.18
CA ARG A 48 -4.69 -7.12 14.64
C ARG A 48 -6.08 -6.75 15.11
N TYR A 49 -6.92 -6.20 14.23
CA TYR A 49 -8.33 -5.91 14.55
C TYR A 49 -9.23 -7.12 14.32
N TRP A 50 -9.06 -7.82 13.20
CA TRP A 50 -9.99 -8.86 12.75
C TRP A 50 -9.42 -10.26 12.81
N GLY A 51 -8.10 -10.41 12.81
CA GLY A 51 -7.43 -11.69 12.62
C GLY A 51 -7.63 -12.27 11.21
N ALA A 52 -7.09 -13.46 11.00
CA ALA A 52 -7.11 -14.09 9.68
C ALA A 52 -8.48 -14.71 9.32
N ASP A 53 -9.28 -15.12 10.28
CA ASP A 53 -10.46 -15.94 10.01
C ASP A 53 -11.78 -15.16 10.02
N THR A 54 -11.90 -14.16 10.88
CA THR A 54 -13.12 -13.34 10.98
C THR A 54 -13.57 -12.74 9.64
N PRO A 55 -12.70 -12.18 8.79
CA PRO A 55 -13.11 -11.67 7.48
C PRO A 55 -13.64 -12.76 6.53
N LYS A 56 -13.16 -13.99 6.65
CA LYS A 56 -13.66 -15.12 5.86
C LYS A 56 -15.11 -15.45 6.24
N ASP A 57 -15.42 -15.43 7.55
CA ASP A 57 -16.77 -15.65 8.03
C ASP A 57 -17.71 -14.53 7.59
N TRP A 58 -17.27 -13.29 7.63
CA TRP A 58 -18.04 -12.15 7.13
C TRP A 58 -18.27 -12.22 5.62
N ARG A 59 -17.26 -12.62 4.85
CA ARG A 59 -17.40 -12.88 3.40
C ARG A 59 -18.43 -13.98 3.12
N LYS A 60 -18.43 -15.06 3.91
CA LYS A 60 -19.43 -16.13 3.81
C LYS A 60 -20.82 -15.59 4.05
N ALA A 61 -21.03 -14.85 5.15
CA ALA A 61 -22.32 -14.23 5.47
C ALA A 61 -22.79 -13.25 4.38
N TRP A 62 -21.87 -12.47 3.80
CA TRP A 62 -22.15 -11.59 2.66
C TRP A 62 -22.65 -12.37 1.44
N ALA A 63 -21.98 -13.46 1.07
CA ALA A 63 -22.37 -14.29 -0.06
C ALA A 63 -23.70 -15.00 0.17
N GLU A 64 -23.95 -15.51 1.38
CA GLU A 64 -25.23 -16.13 1.79
C GLU A 64 -26.38 -15.11 1.75
N GLY A 65 -26.12 -13.84 2.03
CA GLY A 65 -27.07 -12.74 1.88
C GLY A 65 -27.33 -12.30 0.42
N GLY A 66 -26.69 -12.94 -0.57
CA GLY A 66 -26.85 -12.65 -1.99
C GLY A 66 -25.89 -11.59 -2.54
N GLY A 67 -24.96 -11.09 -1.76
CA GLY A 67 -23.96 -10.12 -2.20
C GLY A 67 -22.83 -10.74 -3.01
N GLN A 68 -22.40 -10.06 -4.06
CA GLN A 68 -21.24 -10.46 -4.85
C GLN A 68 -19.96 -9.87 -4.22
N VAL A 69 -18.96 -10.71 -3.99
CA VAL A 69 -17.67 -10.29 -3.42
C VAL A 69 -16.51 -11.07 -4.01
N ASP A 70 -15.51 -10.34 -4.47
CA ASP A 70 -14.17 -10.83 -4.77
C ASP A 70 -13.32 -10.62 -3.52
N PHE A 71 -12.92 -11.71 -2.86
CA PHE A 71 -12.26 -11.68 -1.56
C PHE A 71 -10.81 -12.16 -1.69
N HIS A 72 -9.89 -11.33 -1.24
CA HIS A 72 -8.48 -11.67 -1.17
C HIS A 72 -7.97 -11.53 0.25
N GLN A 73 -7.37 -12.60 0.75
CA GLN A 73 -6.55 -12.57 1.95
C GLN A 73 -5.09 -12.44 1.54
N LEU A 74 -4.50 -11.32 1.90
CA LEU A 74 -3.13 -10.95 1.55
C LEU A 74 -2.15 -11.47 2.62
N PRO A 75 -0.89 -11.71 2.25
CA PRO A 75 0.16 -12.09 3.19
C PRO A 75 0.31 -11.07 4.34
N PRO A 76 0.98 -11.44 5.44
CA PRO A 76 1.26 -10.50 6.51
C PRO A 76 1.97 -9.23 6.02
N SER A 77 1.49 -8.06 6.44
CA SER A 77 2.07 -6.77 6.12
C SER A 77 2.54 -6.05 7.40
N GLY A 78 3.82 -5.73 7.46
CA GLY A 78 4.40 -5.03 8.60
C GLY A 78 4.11 -5.69 9.96
N LYS A 79 3.89 -4.87 10.98
CA LYS A 79 3.51 -5.33 12.32
C LYS A 79 2.01 -5.55 12.50
N ASP A 80 1.21 -4.91 11.67
CA ASP A 80 -0.25 -4.95 11.71
C ASP A 80 -0.80 -4.83 10.29
N GLY A 81 -1.40 -5.90 9.79
CA GLY A 81 -2.00 -5.95 8.48
C GLY A 81 -3.18 -5.00 8.29
N HIS A 82 -3.79 -4.50 9.38
CA HIS A 82 -4.83 -3.49 9.29
C HIS A 82 -4.37 -2.18 8.61
N LEU A 83 -3.08 -1.91 8.68
CA LEU A 83 -2.43 -0.76 8.02
C LEU A 83 -1.98 -1.06 6.58
N GLY A 84 -2.29 -2.25 6.07
CA GLY A 84 -1.83 -2.72 4.76
C GLY A 84 -2.23 -1.83 3.58
N PHE A 85 -3.36 -1.08 3.68
CA PHE A 85 -3.73 -0.11 2.67
C PHE A 85 -2.60 0.90 2.37
N GLY A 86 -1.95 1.45 3.39
CA GLY A 86 -0.86 2.41 3.22
C GLY A 86 0.53 1.77 3.07
N GLN A 87 0.72 0.54 3.56
CA GLN A 87 2.04 -0.08 3.70
C GLN A 87 2.32 -1.16 2.66
N ASP A 88 1.29 -1.73 2.03
CA ASP A 88 1.38 -2.93 1.20
C ASP A 88 0.76 -2.74 -0.20
N MET A 89 0.97 -1.58 -0.79
CA MET A 89 0.40 -1.22 -2.08
C MET A 89 0.82 -2.19 -3.20
N ASP A 90 2.04 -2.73 -3.11
CA ASP A 90 2.56 -3.66 -4.12
C ASP A 90 1.71 -4.92 -4.26
N HIS A 91 1.07 -5.39 -3.18
CA HIS A 91 0.20 -6.58 -3.22
C HIS A 91 -1.24 -6.24 -3.58
N TRP A 92 -1.82 -5.17 -3.01
CA TRP A 92 -3.25 -4.92 -3.23
C TRP A 92 -3.56 -4.10 -4.49
N ALA A 93 -2.64 -3.22 -4.95
CA ALA A 93 -2.94 -2.34 -6.07
C ALA A 93 -3.20 -3.08 -7.37
N PRO A 94 -2.42 -4.12 -7.77
CA PRO A 94 -2.72 -4.91 -8.95
C PRO A 94 -4.10 -5.59 -8.90
N LEU A 95 -4.53 -6.05 -7.72
CA LEU A 95 -5.85 -6.65 -7.53
C LEU A 95 -6.96 -5.61 -7.70
N ALA A 96 -6.78 -4.43 -7.12
CA ALA A 96 -7.74 -3.33 -7.25
C ALA A 96 -7.85 -2.84 -8.70
N GLU A 97 -6.72 -2.72 -9.40
CA GLU A 97 -6.69 -2.33 -10.82
C GLU A 97 -7.39 -3.37 -11.70
N ALA A 98 -7.07 -4.65 -11.54
CA ALA A 98 -7.71 -5.73 -12.28
C ALA A 98 -9.22 -5.78 -12.01
N TYR A 99 -9.64 -5.59 -10.75
CA TYR A 99 -11.05 -5.54 -10.38
C TYR A 99 -11.78 -4.35 -11.03
N LEU A 100 -11.19 -3.16 -10.99
CA LEU A 100 -11.77 -1.96 -11.61
C LEU A 100 -11.83 -2.10 -13.13
N ALA A 101 -10.79 -2.64 -13.76
CA ALA A 101 -10.77 -2.90 -15.20
C ALA A 101 -11.88 -3.89 -15.62
N LYS A 102 -12.10 -4.96 -14.83
CA LYS A 102 -13.20 -5.91 -15.04
C LYS A 102 -14.58 -5.25 -14.99
N LEU A 103 -14.73 -4.18 -14.22
CA LEU A 103 -15.96 -3.39 -14.13
C LEU A 103 -16.05 -2.29 -15.22
N GLY A 104 -15.09 -2.20 -16.15
CA GLY A 104 -15.09 -1.24 -17.24
C GLY A 104 -14.50 0.14 -16.91
N PHE A 105 -13.85 0.29 -15.74
CA PHE A 105 -13.15 1.53 -15.42
C PHE A 105 -11.79 1.58 -16.13
N THR A 106 -11.42 2.76 -16.62
CA THR A 106 -10.05 3.02 -17.07
C THR A 106 -9.15 3.20 -15.86
N VAL A 107 -8.11 2.38 -15.76
CA VAL A 107 -7.11 2.48 -14.69
C VAL A 107 -5.79 2.97 -15.27
N SER A 108 -5.14 3.90 -14.59
CA SER A 108 -3.91 4.56 -15.06
C SER A 108 -2.62 3.89 -14.55
N GLY A 109 -2.74 2.82 -13.81
CA GLY A 109 -1.62 2.18 -13.10
C GLY A 109 -1.16 3.00 -11.89
N MET A 110 -1.06 2.35 -10.73
CA MET A 110 -0.46 2.99 -9.56
C MET A 110 1.06 2.86 -9.61
N PRO A 111 1.83 3.86 -9.11
CA PRO A 111 3.28 3.74 -9.06
C PRO A 111 3.68 2.69 -8.02
N LEU A 112 3.90 1.46 -8.49
CA LEU A 112 4.32 0.34 -7.67
C LEU A 112 5.82 0.41 -7.36
N ARG A 113 6.26 -0.35 -6.36
CA ARG A 113 7.66 -0.50 -6.01
C ARG A 113 8.41 -1.24 -7.13
N PRO A 114 9.40 -0.64 -7.79
CA PRO A 114 10.25 -1.37 -8.73
C PRO A 114 11.16 -2.36 -7.99
N ALA A 115 11.60 -3.40 -8.69
CA ALA A 115 12.60 -4.31 -8.16
C ALA A 115 13.93 -3.60 -7.86
N ALA A 116 14.65 -4.06 -6.84
CA ALA A 116 16.01 -3.61 -6.56
C ALA A 116 16.92 -3.91 -7.76
N THR A 117 17.72 -2.94 -8.16
CA THR A 117 18.60 -3.07 -9.34
C THR A 117 20.00 -3.58 -9.00
N GLY A 118 20.38 -3.54 -7.72
CA GLY A 118 21.75 -3.84 -7.30
C GLY A 118 22.80 -2.81 -7.78
N PHE A 119 22.40 -1.66 -8.30
CA PHE A 119 23.29 -0.62 -8.83
C PHE A 119 24.30 -0.14 -7.79
N ALA A 120 23.86 0.09 -6.56
CA ALA A 120 24.68 0.53 -5.44
C ALA A 120 24.00 0.25 -4.11
N PRO A 121 24.71 0.21 -2.98
CA PRO A 121 24.11 0.34 -1.66
C PRO A 121 23.31 1.65 -1.55
N VAL A 122 22.19 1.62 -0.83
CA VAL A 122 21.29 2.77 -0.70
C VAL A 122 21.96 3.98 -0.02
N ASP A 123 22.94 3.75 0.80
CA ASP A 123 23.73 4.75 1.54
C ASP A 123 25.00 5.24 0.80
N ASP A 124 25.27 4.70 -0.40
CA ASP A 124 26.38 5.17 -1.24
C ASP A 124 26.03 6.51 -1.92
N LEU A 125 26.29 7.59 -1.20
CA LEU A 125 26.03 8.96 -1.68
C LEU A 125 26.84 9.33 -2.94
N VAL A 126 27.98 8.68 -3.17
CA VAL A 126 28.82 8.98 -4.35
C VAL A 126 28.11 8.56 -5.62
N LYS A 127 27.48 7.39 -5.60
CA LYS A 127 26.76 6.82 -6.74
C LYS A 127 25.35 7.37 -6.94
N LEU A 128 24.82 8.17 -6.00
CA LEU A 128 23.52 8.82 -6.20
C LEU A 128 23.59 9.80 -7.38
N PRO A 129 22.88 9.55 -8.50
CA PRO A 129 23.00 10.36 -9.71
C PRO A 129 22.23 11.68 -9.61
N TYR A 130 22.65 12.67 -10.39
CA TYR A 130 21.97 13.94 -10.65
C TYR A 130 21.76 14.86 -9.44
N VAL A 131 21.82 14.39 -8.22
CA VAL A 131 21.59 15.19 -7.00
C VAL A 131 22.89 15.94 -6.63
N SER A 132 22.81 17.23 -6.34
CA SER A 132 23.96 18.03 -5.92
C SER A 132 24.56 17.54 -4.59
N ALA A 133 25.84 17.77 -4.37
CA ALA A 133 26.51 17.38 -3.13
C ALA A 133 25.79 17.92 -1.87
N ALA A 134 25.40 19.21 -1.90
CA ALA A 134 24.65 19.81 -0.79
C ALA A 134 23.31 19.11 -0.50
N ASN A 135 22.59 18.69 -1.54
CA ASN A 135 21.32 17.98 -1.40
C ASN A 135 21.53 16.51 -1.00
N LYS A 136 22.62 15.87 -1.41
CA LYS A 136 23.02 14.56 -0.91
C LYS A 136 23.24 14.60 0.60
N ASP A 137 24.00 15.54 1.08
CA ASP A 137 24.32 15.68 2.50
C ASP A 137 23.15 16.14 3.36
N SER A 138 22.21 16.89 2.81
CA SER A 138 21.04 17.36 3.54
C SER A 138 19.80 16.47 3.33
N GLN A 139 19.29 16.40 2.12
CA GLN A 139 17.98 15.81 1.85
C GLN A 139 18.02 14.29 1.73
N TYR A 140 19.04 13.75 1.06
CA TYR A 140 19.14 12.29 0.93
C TYR A 140 19.49 11.63 2.27
N ARG A 141 20.33 12.26 3.10
CA ARG A 141 20.56 11.75 4.48
C ARG A 141 19.30 11.77 5.32
N ARG A 142 18.43 12.77 5.17
CA ARG A 142 17.12 12.78 5.85
C ARG A 142 16.22 11.64 5.37
N PHE A 143 16.22 11.37 4.07
CA PHE A 143 15.53 10.21 3.53
C PHE A 143 16.06 8.91 4.17
N LEU A 144 17.38 8.73 4.26
CA LEU A 144 17.99 7.54 4.87
C LEU A 144 17.62 7.36 6.36
N GLN A 145 17.39 8.45 7.07
CA GLN A 145 16.97 8.45 8.49
C GLN A 145 15.47 8.35 8.68
N GLY A 146 14.69 8.49 7.61
CA GLY A 146 13.23 8.46 7.65
C GLY A 146 12.68 7.08 7.96
N SER A 147 11.49 7.04 8.59
CA SER A 147 10.77 5.78 8.82
C SER A 147 10.31 5.16 7.50
N LYS A 148 10.27 3.82 7.45
CA LYS A 148 9.69 3.07 6.34
C LYS A 148 8.16 2.98 6.48
N PRO A 149 7.42 2.86 5.35
CA PRO A 149 7.92 2.92 3.97
C PRO A 149 8.44 4.31 3.63
N ARG A 150 9.49 4.38 2.82
CA ARG A 150 10.10 5.63 2.35
C ARG A 150 10.55 5.52 0.90
N ALA A 151 10.49 6.62 0.15
CA ALA A 151 10.93 6.66 -1.24
C ALA A 151 11.65 7.96 -1.59
N PHE A 152 12.59 7.88 -2.52
CA PHE A 152 13.33 8.99 -3.07
C PHE A 152 13.27 8.96 -4.60
N ALA A 153 12.81 10.06 -5.21
CA ALA A 153 12.69 10.22 -6.66
C ALA A 153 13.63 11.30 -7.16
N ILE A 154 14.09 11.17 -8.40
CA ILE A 154 15.04 12.09 -9.04
C ILE A 154 14.66 12.34 -10.50
N ASN A 155 15.19 13.43 -11.06
CA ASN A 155 15.25 13.66 -12.50
C ASN A 155 16.67 14.07 -12.94
N GLU A 156 16.91 13.97 -14.25
CA GLU A 156 18.24 14.21 -14.85
C GLU A 156 18.76 15.65 -14.72
N ARG A 157 17.92 16.59 -14.27
CA ARG A 157 18.30 18.02 -14.10
C ARG A 157 18.51 18.40 -12.62
N GLY A 158 18.67 17.41 -11.75
CA GLY A 158 18.94 17.65 -10.33
C GLY A 158 17.71 17.88 -9.48
N GLY A 159 16.49 17.76 -10.06
CA GLY A 159 15.25 17.73 -9.28
C GLY A 159 15.14 16.44 -8.49
N TYR A 160 14.61 16.54 -7.29
CA TYR A 160 14.40 15.42 -6.39
C TYR A 160 13.14 15.62 -5.56
N GLY A 161 12.64 14.53 -5.01
CA GLY A 161 11.56 14.51 -4.03
C GLY A 161 11.66 13.25 -3.19
N TRP A 162 11.24 13.34 -1.93
CA TRP A 162 11.16 12.17 -1.07
C TRP A 162 9.97 12.25 -0.13
N ALA A 163 9.58 11.12 0.40
CA ALA A 163 8.51 10.99 1.37
C ALA A 163 8.72 9.76 2.24
N THR A 164 8.06 9.74 3.40
CA THR A 164 8.00 8.60 4.33
C THR A 164 6.54 8.31 4.68
N GLY A 165 6.24 7.10 5.15
CA GLY A 165 4.89 6.69 5.53
C GLY A 165 4.02 6.36 4.33
N ASP A 166 2.71 6.36 4.53
CA ASP A 166 1.73 5.93 3.54
C ASP A 166 1.91 6.64 2.20
N TRP A 167 1.84 5.87 1.11
CA TRP A 167 1.98 6.37 -0.27
C TRP A 167 3.33 7.01 -0.56
N ALA A 168 4.40 6.61 0.16
CA ALA A 168 5.72 7.19 0.02
C ALA A 168 6.20 7.29 -1.43
N ILE A 169 5.97 6.26 -2.25
CA ILE A 169 6.35 6.23 -3.67
C ILE A 169 5.64 7.34 -4.45
N GLY A 170 4.32 7.39 -4.41
CA GLY A 170 3.54 8.40 -5.12
C GLY A 170 3.84 9.81 -4.66
N ARG A 171 4.02 10.01 -3.35
CA ARG A 171 4.37 11.31 -2.76
C ARG A 171 5.79 11.76 -3.14
N ALA A 172 6.75 10.85 -3.17
CA ALA A 172 8.11 11.16 -3.59
C ALA A 172 8.17 11.59 -5.06
N LEU A 173 7.47 10.86 -5.95
CA LEU A 173 7.33 11.23 -7.35
C LEU A 173 6.65 12.59 -7.49
N GLY A 174 5.49 12.80 -6.86
CA GLY A 174 4.78 14.08 -6.91
C GLY A 174 5.59 15.25 -6.36
N ASN A 175 6.36 15.06 -5.27
CA ASN A 175 7.25 16.09 -4.74
C ASN A 175 8.37 16.43 -5.71
N CYS A 176 8.93 15.45 -6.40
CA CYS A 176 9.97 15.66 -7.40
C CYS A 176 9.40 16.36 -8.65
N GLU A 177 8.22 15.98 -9.11
CA GLU A 177 7.59 16.53 -10.32
C GLU A 177 7.09 17.96 -10.17
N ARG A 178 6.99 18.48 -8.95
CA ARG A 178 6.76 19.92 -8.70
C ARG A 178 7.83 20.81 -9.35
N THR A 179 9.00 20.24 -9.68
CA THR A 179 10.05 20.93 -10.45
C THR A 179 9.71 21.09 -11.95
N GLY A 180 8.50 20.64 -12.37
CA GLY A 180 8.04 20.71 -13.75
C GLY A 180 8.64 19.66 -14.68
N ARG A 181 9.20 18.58 -14.16
CA ARG A 181 9.85 17.51 -14.93
C ARG A 181 9.42 16.14 -14.45
N ARG A 182 9.31 15.20 -15.39
CA ARG A 182 9.04 13.81 -15.07
C ARG A 182 10.17 13.24 -14.21
N CYS A 183 9.82 12.53 -13.15
CA CYS A 183 10.76 11.92 -12.23
C CYS A 183 10.71 10.39 -12.28
N ARG A 184 11.78 9.77 -11.83
CA ARG A 184 11.88 8.31 -11.64
C ARG A 184 12.31 8.01 -10.22
N LEU A 185 11.85 6.87 -9.69
CA LEU A 185 12.31 6.42 -8.38
C LEU A 185 13.80 6.10 -8.44
N CYS A 186 14.51 6.52 -7.41
CA CYS A 186 15.93 6.23 -7.21
C CYS A 186 16.13 5.19 -6.12
N ALA A 187 15.45 5.37 -5.00
CA ALA A 187 15.50 4.45 -3.87
C ALA A 187 14.14 4.26 -3.23
N VAL A 188 13.87 3.04 -2.74
CA VAL A 188 12.69 2.69 -1.96
C VAL A 188 13.14 1.85 -0.77
N ASP A 189 12.84 2.29 0.43
CA ASP A 189 13.32 1.73 1.69
C ASP A 189 14.85 1.61 1.73
N ASP A 190 15.39 0.39 1.70
CA ASP A 190 16.83 0.11 1.70
C ASP A 190 17.36 -0.31 0.33
N ASP A 191 16.52 -0.25 -0.71
CA ASP A 191 16.89 -0.68 -2.04
C ASP A 191 17.07 0.50 -3.01
N VAL A 192 18.16 0.44 -3.78
CA VAL A 192 18.29 1.25 -4.99
C VAL A 192 17.49 0.58 -6.11
N VAL A 193 16.48 1.31 -6.62
CA VAL A 193 15.60 0.86 -7.73
C VAL A 193 15.92 1.57 -9.05
N TRP A 194 16.91 2.43 -9.05
CA TRP A 194 17.43 3.14 -10.23
C TRP A 194 18.56 2.34 -10.87
N SER A 195 18.62 2.37 -12.20
CA SER A 195 19.75 1.88 -12.99
C SER A 195 20.20 2.95 -13.96
N ALA A 196 21.49 2.96 -14.28
CA ALA A 196 22.00 3.80 -15.36
C ALA A 196 21.28 3.46 -16.68
N PRO A 197 21.02 4.45 -17.53
CA PRO A 197 20.45 4.25 -18.86
C PRO A 197 21.38 3.45 -19.77
#